data_18a083cea5e25bc4f73c926e66064e13
#
_entry.id   18a083cea5e25bc4f73c926e66064e13
#
_cell.length_a   1.000
_cell.length_b   1.000
_cell.length_c   1.000
_cell.angle_alpha   90.00
_cell.angle_beta   90.00
_cell.angle_gamma   90.00
#
_symmetry.space_group_name_H-M   'P 1'
#
loop_
_entity.id
_entity.type
_entity.pdbx_description
1 polymer ?
#
loop_
_entity_poly.entity_id
_entity_poly.type
_entity_poly.pdbx_seq_one_letter_code
_entity_poly.pdbx_strand_id
1 'polypeptide(L)'
;MSNSWSQASGVFQLYSDALAGLGQHLTEPVWQSLMAELRGCQGKIVVTGVGTSGIAARKVAHMLACVERPAIYLNATDAAHGDLGFLRADDLVIMLSRGGNSDELTRLLPGLAARNVPILSVTENADSAIAKASKLVISTGVQREADPLNMLATTSILLVLAIFDAACACLLSESGY
;
A
#
# COMPACT_ATOMS: atom_id res chain seq x y z
N MET A 1 4.53 34.02 16.60
CA MET A 1 3.65 32.82 16.52
C MET A 1 3.35 32.54 15.07
N SER A 2 3.68 31.36 14.56
CA SER A 2 3.30 30.99 13.20
C SER A 2 1.77 30.93 13.12
N ASN A 3 1.22 31.50 12.05
CA ASN A 3 -0.21 31.42 11.80
C ASN A 3 -0.54 29.96 11.43
N SER A 4 -1.26 29.23 12.29
CA SER A 4 -1.66 27.83 12.07
C SER A 4 -2.43 27.64 10.77
N TRP A 5 -3.20 28.65 10.32
CA TRP A 5 -3.87 28.62 9.03
C TRP A 5 -2.88 28.62 7.86
N SER A 6 -1.84 29.44 7.92
CA SER A 6 -0.78 29.43 6.89
C SER A 6 -0.07 28.07 6.80
N GLN A 7 0.18 27.45 7.95
CA GLN A 7 0.76 26.09 7.98
C GLN A 7 -0.20 25.06 7.36
N ALA A 8 -1.48 25.07 7.75
CA ALA A 8 -2.49 24.18 7.20
C ALA A 8 -2.64 24.34 5.68
N SER A 9 -2.69 25.59 5.19
CA SER A 9 -2.76 25.89 3.76
C SER A 9 -1.55 25.34 3.01
N GLY A 10 -0.35 25.41 3.59
CA GLY A 10 0.87 24.83 3.04
C GLY A 10 0.80 23.29 2.93
N VAL A 11 0.18 22.62 3.92
CA VAL A 11 -0.06 21.18 3.88
C VAL A 11 -1.04 20.82 2.76
N PHE A 12 -2.14 21.57 2.62
CA PHE A 12 -3.12 21.31 1.56
C PHE A 12 -2.52 21.51 0.16
N GLN A 13 -1.67 22.53 -0.02
CA GLN A 13 -0.96 22.74 -1.28
C GLN A 13 0.00 21.58 -1.57
N LEU A 14 0.79 21.13 -0.58
CA LEU A 14 1.69 19.99 -0.73
C LEU A 14 0.94 18.73 -1.15
N TYR A 15 -0.22 18.47 -0.57
CA TYR A 15 -1.06 17.33 -0.92
C TYR A 15 -1.60 17.42 -2.34
N SER A 16 -2.04 18.62 -2.76
CA SER A 16 -2.51 18.86 -4.12
C SER A 16 -1.40 18.61 -5.14
N ASP A 17 -0.20 19.13 -4.88
CA ASP A 17 0.97 18.98 -5.76
C ASP A 17 1.41 17.50 -5.83
N ALA A 18 1.41 16.79 -4.70
CA ALA A 18 1.77 15.38 -4.64
C ALA A 18 0.78 14.50 -5.44
N LEU A 19 -0.52 14.76 -5.32
CA LEU A 19 -1.55 14.06 -6.10
C LEU A 19 -1.43 14.37 -7.59
N ALA A 20 -1.19 15.62 -7.96
CA ALA A 20 -0.99 16.02 -9.36
C ALA A 20 0.25 15.35 -9.98
N GLY A 21 1.30 15.15 -9.19
CA GLY A 21 2.53 14.48 -9.62
C GLY A 21 2.48 12.96 -9.65
N LEU A 22 1.45 12.33 -9.07
CA LEU A 22 1.37 10.88 -8.89
C LEU A 22 1.49 10.11 -10.21
N GLY A 23 0.88 10.60 -11.29
CA GLY A 23 0.92 9.97 -12.61
C GLY A 23 2.32 9.91 -13.26
N GLN A 24 3.31 10.64 -12.74
CA GLN A 24 4.70 10.56 -13.20
C GLN A 24 5.41 9.31 -12.64
N HIS A 25 4.92 8.76 -11.54
CA HIS A 25 5.48 7.59 -10.84
C HIS A 25 4.60 6.36 -11.01
N LEU A 26 3.29 6.51 -10.85
CA LEU A 26 2.30 5.47 -11.15
C LEU A 26 1.92 5.57 -12.64
N THR A 27 2.76 5.00 -13.49
CA THR A 27 2.53 4.99 -14.94
C THR A 27 1.37 4.06 -15.33
N GLU A 28 0.78 4.26 -16.51
CA GLU A 28 -0.31 3.41 -16.99
C GLU A 28 0.05 1.91 -17.00
N PRO A 29 1.24 1.45 -17.45
CA PRO A 29 1.61 0.03 -17.37
C PRO A 29 1.64 -0.52 -15.94
N VAL A 30 2.13 0.26 -14.96
CA VAL A 30 2.14 -0.12 -13.55
C VAL A 30 0.71 -0.19 -13.01
N TRP A 31 -0.14 0.77 -13.38
CA TRP A 31 -1.56 0.77 -13.04
C TRP A 31 -2.28 -0.47 -13.59
N GLN A 32 -2.09 -0.80 -14.86
CA GLN A 32 -2.70 -1.98 -15.46
C GLN A 32 -2.22 -3.27 -14.79
N SER A 33 -0.95 -3.34 -14.41
CA SER A 33 -0.41 -4.46 -13.64
C SER A 33 -1.06 -4.59 -12.26
N LEU A 34 -1.22 -3.46 -11.52
CA LEU A 34 -1.94 -3.44 -10.25
C LEU A 34 -3.37 -3.97 -10.42
N MET A 35 -4.09 -3.44 -11.39
CA MET A 35 -5.49 -3.84 -11.64
C MET A 35 -5.59 -5.31 -12.05
N ALA A 36 -4.63 -5.82 -12.82
CA ALA A 36 -4.57 -7.24 -13.19
C ALA A 36 -4.36 -8.14 -11.96
N GLU A 37 -3.45 -7.78 -11.05
CA GLU A 37 -3.23 -8.52 -9.80
C GLU A 37 -4.47 -8.52 -8.90
N LEU A 38 -5.13 -7.38 -8.74
CA LEU A 38 -6.35 -7.28 -7.93
C LEU A 38 -7.51 -8.08 -8.52
N ARG A 39 -7.68 -8.08 -9.84
CA ARG A 39 -8.73 -8.88 -10.53
C ARG A 39 -8.40 -10.37 -10.54
N GLY A 40 -7.12 -10.70 -10.73
CA GLY A 40 -6.64 -12.08 -10.91
C GLY A 40 -6.51 -12.88 -9.62
N CYS A 41 -6.55 -12.25 -8.45
CA CYS A 41 -6.46 -12.94 -7.16
C CYS A 41 -7.65 -13.90 -6.99
N GLN A 42 -7.37 -15.19 -6.90
CA GLN A 42 -8.39 -16.24 -6.75
C GLN A 42 -8.70 -16.53 -5.28
N GLY A 43 -7.76 -16.25 -4.39
CA GLY A 43 -7.92 -16.35 -2.95
C GLY A 43 -8.37 -15.03 -2.34
N LYS A 44 -7.71 -14.61 -1.28
CA LYS A 44 -7.94 -13.33 -0.60
C LYS A 44 -6.77 -12.37 -0.78
N ILE A 45 -7.08 -11.09 -0.76
CA ILE A 45 -6.08 -10.02 -0.75
C ILE A 45 -5.77 -9.70 0.71
N VAL A 46 -4.52 -9.87 1.11
CA VAL A 46 -4.07 -9.62 2.48
C VAL A 46 -3.22 -8.37 2.51
N VAL A 47 -3.67 -7.33 3.19
CA VAL A 47 -2.97 -6.05 3.25
C VAL A 47 -2.28 -5.90 4.60
N THR A 48 -1.00 -5.55 4.58
CA THR A 48 -0.19 -5.40 5.81
C THR A 48 0.70 -4.17 5.75
N GLY A 49 1.08 -3.69 6.93
CA GLY A 49 1.94 -2.53 7.15
C GLY A 49 2.14 -2.31 8.63
N VAL A 50 3.08 -1.46 9.01
CA VAL A 50 3.43 -1.16 10.41
C VAL A 50 3.12 0.31 10.72
N GLY A 51 2.69 0.61 11.94
CA GLY A 51 2.35 1.96 12.37
C GLY A 51 1.27 2.60 11.50
N THR A 52 1.49 3.80 10.99
CA THR A 52 0.54 4.51 10.12
C THR A 52 0.28 3.76 8.81
N SER A 53 1.29 3.06 8.26
CA SER A 53 1.08 2.16 7.11
C SER A 53 0.15 1.00 7.44
N GLY A 54 0.15 0.50 8.69
CA GLY A 54 -0.80 -0.51 9.16
C GLY A 54 -2.25 0.02 9.22
N ILE A 55 -2.43 1.29 9.61
CA ILE A 55 -3.73 1.96 9.59
C ILE A 55 -4.22 2.10 8.14
N ALA A 56 -3.36 2.52 7.23
CA ALA A 56 -3.67 2.57 5.80
C ALA A 56 -4.02 1.19 5.25
N ALA A 57 -3.26 0.15 5.63
CA ALA A 57 -3.52 -1.23 5.22
C ALA A 57 -4.91 -1.72 5.65
N ARG A 58 -5.36 -1.36 6.86
CA ARG A 58 -6.74 -1.66 7.32
C ARG A 58 -7.79 -0.99 6.45
N LYS A 59 -7.59 0.30 6.12
CA LYS A 59 -8.51 1.05 5.24
C LYS A 59 -8.54 0.44 3.83
N VAL A 60 -7.38 0.10 3.26
CA VAL A 60 -7.30 -0.52 1.94
C VAL A 60 -8.01 -1.88 1.92
N ALA A 61 -7.76 -2.74 2.90
CA ALA A 61 -8.43 -4.04 3.01
C ALA A 61 -9.96 -3.88 3.12
N HIS A 62 -10.42 -2.92 3.93
CA HIS A 62 -11.84 -2.62 4.07
C HIS A 62 -12.46 -2.18 2.74
N MET A 63 -11.82 -1.25 2.01
CA MET A 63 -12.34 -0.74 0.75
C MET A 63 -12.40 -1.82 -0.33
N LEU A 64 -11.39 -2.68 -0.42
CA LEU A 64 -11.40 -3.84 -1.32
C LEU A 64 -12.56 -4.78 -1.00
N ALA A 65 -12.81 -5.06 0.28
CA ALA A 65 -13.96 -5.87 0.69
C ALA A 65 -15.31 -5.22 0.32
N CYS A 66 -15.43 -3.88 0.40
CA CYS A 66 -16.62 -3.15 -0.01
C CYS A 66 -16.93 -3.29 -1.51
N VAL A 67 -15.93 -3.56 -2.34
CA VAL A 67 -16.08 -3.78 -3.79
C VAL A 67 -15.98 -5.27 -4.16
N GLU A 68 -16.43 -6.14 -3.25
CA GLU A 68 -16.53 -7.59 -3.42
C GLU A 68 -15.21 -8.30 -3.75
N ARG A 69 -14.07 -7.72 -3.34
CA ARG A 69 -12.79 -8.41 -3.35
C ARG A 69 -12.52 -8.96 -1.95
N PRO A 70 -12.46 -10.31 -1.77
CA PRO A 70 -12.14 -10.88 -0.47
C PRO A 70 -10.82 -10.32 0.05
N ALA A 71 -10.88 -9.44 1.05
CA ALA A 71 -9.69 -8.74 1.55
C ALA A 71 -9.70 -8.65 3.07
N ILE A 72 -8.52 -8.80 3.68
CA ILE A 72 -8.33 -8.67 5.12
C ILE A 72 -7.04 -7.90 5.43
N TYR A 73 -7.02 -7.25 6.58
CA TYR A 73 -5.80 -6.72 7.18
C TYR A 73 -5.09 -7.82 7.99
N LEU A 74 -3.76 -7.90 7.82
CA LEU A 74 -2.90 -8.77 8.62
C LEU A 74 -1.94 -7.91 9.44
N ASN A 75 -1.95 -8.08 10.76
CA ASN A 75 -0.95 -7.48 11.64
C ASN A 75 0.39 -8.20 11.43
N ALA A 76 1.45 -7.43 11.15
CA ALA A 76 2.77 -8.00 10.84
C ALA A 76 3.38 -8.77 12.02
N THR A 77 3.12 -8.32 13.26
CA THR A 77 3.60 -9.02 14.46
C THR A 77 2.87 -10.35 14.67
N ASP A 78 1.54 -10.35 14.58
CA ASP A 78 0.74 -11.58 14.71
C ASP A 78 1.06 -12.57 13.58
N ALA A 79 1.32 -12.06 12.37
CA ALA A 79 1.79 -12.85 11.23
C ALA A 79 3.08 -13.62 11.56
N ALA A 80 4.06 -12.95 12.20
CA ALA A 80 5.30 -13.58 12.61
C ALA A 80 5.11 -14.64 13.72
N HIS A 81 4.00 -14.59 14.44
CA HIS A 81 3.66 -15.51 15.54
C HIS A 81 2.63 -16.60 15.15
N GLY A 82 2.33 -16.76 13.86
CA GLY A 82 1.54 -17.90 13.40
C GLY A 82 0.49 -17.56 12.34
N ASP A 83 0.01 -16.31 12.24
CA ASP A 83 -1.07 -15.96 11.32
C ASP A 83 -0.70 -16.12 9.84
N LEU A 84 0.59 -16.21 9.48
CA LEU A 84 0.99 -16.64 8.13
C LEU A 84 0.40 -18.02 7.75
N GLY A 85 -0.01 -18.82 8.73
CA GLY A 85 -0.56 -20.16 8.53
C GLY A 85 -1.85 -20.20 7.70
N PHE A 86 -2.62 -19.11 7.65
CA PHE A 86 -3.85 -19.07 6.84
C PHE A 86 -3.61 -18.71 5.36
N LEU A 87 -2.40 -18.28 4.99
CA LEU A 87 -2.09 -17.88 3.62
C LEU A 87 -1.92 -19.10 2.70
N ARG A 88 -2.34 -18.93 1.45
CA ARG A 88 -2.27 -19.91 0.37
C ARG A 88 -1.64 -19.28 -0.87
N ALA A 89 -1.18 -20.10 -1.79
CA ALA A 89 -0.52 -19.64 -3.02
C ALA A 89 -1.44 -18.84 -3.99
N ASP A 90 -2.74 -18.96 -3.84
CA ASP A 90 -3.76 -18.23 -4.59
C ASP A 90 -4.15 -16.89 -3.96
N ASP A 91 -3.61 -16.58 -2.77
CA ASP A 91 -3.74 -15.28 -2.14
C ASP A 91 -2.76 -14.25 -2.72
N LEU A 92 -3.02 -12.95 -2.50
CA LEU A 92 -2.12 -11.85 -2.81
C LEU A 92 -1.81 -11.07 -1.53
N VAL A 93 -0.53 -10.86 -1.22
CA VAL A 93 -0.13 -9.99 -0.10
C VAL A 93 0.27 -8.62 -0.62
N ILE A 94 -0.36 -7.56 -0.09
CA ILE A 94 0.01 -6.16 -0.34
C ILE A 94 0.76 -5.63 0.88
N MET A 95 2.03 -5.25 0.69
CA MET A 95 2.88 -4.69 1.74
C MET A 95 3.03 -3.17 1.58
N LEU A 96 2.61 -2.42 2.58
CA LEU A 96 2.75 -0.96 2.61
C LEU A 96 3.95 -0.58 3.50
N SER A 97 5.05 -0.12 2.88
CA SER A 97 6.25 0.29 3.60
C SER A 97 7.06 1.29 2.78
N ARG A 98 7.03 2.59 3.16
CA ARG A 98 7.74 3.65 2.43
C ARG A 98 9.22 3.33 2.21
N GLY A 99 9.94 2.89 3.25
CA GLY A 99 11.35 2.52 3.16
C GLY A 99 11.62 1.09 2.68
N GLY A 100 10.60 0.22 2.68
CA GLY A 100 10.69 -1.16 2.22
C GLY A 100 11.56 -2.11 3.06
N ASN A 101 11.98 -1.69 4.26
CA ASN A 101 12.86 -2.46 5.14
C ASN A 101 12.37 -2.51 6.60
N SER A 102 11.05 -2.35 6.85
CA SER A 102 10.50 -2.53 8.19
C SER A 102 10.76 -3.95 8.68
N ASP A 103 11.41 -4.12 9.84
CA ASP A 103 11.85 -5.41 10.37
C ASP A 103 10.69 -6.40 10.48
N GLU A 104 9.53 -5.93 10.95
CA GLU A 104 8.34 -6.76 11.13
C GLU A 104 7.84 -7.33 9.81
N LEU A 105 7.92 -6.56 8.73
CA LEU A 105 7.50 -7.00 7.39
C LEU A 105 8.57 -7.88 6.73
N THR A 106 9.84 -7.55 6.86
CA THR A 106 10.92 -8.34 6.26
C THR A 106 11.02 -9.74 6.85
N ARG A 107 10.70 -9.91 8.14
CA ARG A 107 10.60 -11.22 8.80
C ARG A 107 9.55 -12.14 8.19
N LEU A 108 8.55 -11.60 7.50
CA LEU A 108 7.50 -12.40 6.86
C LEU A 108 7.94 -12.99 5.50
N LEU A 109 8.94 -12.37 4.84
CA LEU A 109 9.33 -12.72 3.47
C LEU A 109 9.70 -14.20 3.29
N PRO A 110 10.50 -14.84 4.15
CA PRO A 110 10.82 -16.26 4.01
C PRO A 110 9.56 -17.15 4.10
N GLY A 111 8.64 -16.82 5.01
CA GLY A 111 7.41 -17.56 5.19
C GLY A 111 6.44 -17.43 4.01
N LEU A 112 6.40 -16.26 3.37
CA LEU A 112 5.62 -16.01 2.15
C LEU A 112 6.23 -16.75 0.95
N ALA A 113 7.54 -16.68 0.79
CA ALA A 113 8.26 -17.39 -0.27
C ALA A 113 8.06 -18.91 -0.18
N ALA A 114 8.18 -19.49 1.02
CA ALA A 114 7.97 -20.93 1.24
C ALA A 114 6.53 -21.40 0.91
N ARG A 115 5.57 -20.48 0.90
CA ARG A 115 4.15 -20.75 0.54
C ARG A 115 3.80 -20.37 -0.89
N ASN A 116 4.77 -19.84 -1.65
CA ASN A 116 4.57 -19.28 -2.99
C ASN A 116 3.49 -18.19 -3.05
N VAL A 117 3.36 -17.38 -1.99
CA VAL A 117 2.39 -16.29 -1.94
C VAL A 117 2.97 -15.07 -2.66
N PRO A 118 2.33 -14.57 -3.74
CA PRO A 118 2.82 -13.38 -4.44
C PRO A 118 2.69 -12.12 -3.57
N ILE A 119 3.69 -11.24 -3.70
CA ILE A 119 3.74 -9.96 -2.99
C ILE A 119 3.63 -8.82 -4.00
N LEU A 120 2.78 -7.84 -3.69
CA LEU A 120 2.76 -6.51 -4.24
C LEU A 120 3.24 -5.55 -3.15
N SER A 121 4.12 -4.64 -3.46
CA SER A 121 4.57 -3.64 -2.48
C SER A 121 4.35 -2.21 -2.95
N VAL A 122 4.04 -1.33 -1.98
CA VAL A 122 4.10 0.11 -2.18
C VAL A 122 5.28 0.62 -1.36
N THR A 123 6.34 1.03 -2.05
CA THR A 123 7.60 1.49 -1.44
C THR A 123 8.32 2.47 -2.36
N GLU A 124 9.06 3.40 -1.76
CA GLU A 124 9.92 4.35 -2.50
C GLU A 124 11.35 3.81 -2.70
N ASN A 125 11.67 2.67 -2.10
CA ASN A 125 13.02 2.07 -2.19
C ASN A 125 12.98 0.77 -3.00
N ALA A 126 13.28 0.87 -4.29
CA ALA A 126 13.31 -0.27 -5.22
C ALA A 126 14.40 -1.31 -4.84
N ASP A 127 15.42 -0.90 -4.08
CA ASP A 127 16.50 -1.78 -3.63
C ASP A 127 16.23 -2.46 -2.29
N SER A 128 15.10 -2.17 -1.66
CA SER A 128 14.72 -2.73 -0.38
C SER A 128 14.45 -4.24 -0.46
N ALA A 129 14.51 -4.91 0.71
CA ALA A 129 14.23 -6.33 0.82
C ALA A 129 12.79 -6.66 0.37
N ILE A 130 11.82 -5.82 0.73
CA ILE A 130 10.41 -6.00 0.33
C ILE A 130 10.26 -5.84 -1.18
N ALA A 131 10.85 -4.79 -1.78
CA ALA A 131 10.78 -4.58 -3.23
C ALA A 131 11.36 -5.75 -4.02
N LYS A 132 12.54 -6.25 -3.61
CA LYS A 132 13.20 -7.40 -4.25
C LYS A 132 12.40 -8.71 -4.16
N ALA A 133 11.60 -8.86 -3.13
CA ALA A 133 10.71 -10.00 -2.94
C ALA A 133 9.35 -9.84 -3.64
N SER A 134 9.04 -8.66 -4.16
CA SER A 134 7.73 -8.34 -4.73
C SER A 134 7.67 -8.66 -6.23
N LYS A 135 6.53 -9.23 -6.66
CA LYS A 135 6.17 -9.41 -8.06
C LYS A 135 5.87 -8.08 -8.75
N LEU A 136 5.28 -7.14 -7.99
CA LEU A 136 4.98 -5.78 -8.45
C LEU A 136 5.37 -4.77 -7.38
N VAL A 137 6.11 -3.76 -7.78
CA VAL A 137 6.51 -2.64 -6.92
C VAL A 137 5.84 -1.37 -7.43
N ILE A 138 5.18 -0.65 -6.53
CA ILE A 138 4.57 0.65 -6.81
C ILE A 138 5.32 1.71 -6.01
N SER A 139 5.82 2.73 -6.69
CA SER A 139 6.31 3.96 -6.07
C SER A 139 5.24 5.05 -6.18
N THR A 140 5.05 5.81 -5.12
CA THR A 140 4.16 6.99 -5.11
C THR A 140 4.89 8.25 -5.54
N GLY A 141 6.23 8.22 -5.55
CA GLY A 141 7.08 9.37 -5.84
C GLY A 141 7.10 10.42 -4.73
N VAL A 142 6.64 10.08 -3.52
CA VAL A 142 6.59 11.02 -2.40
C VAL A 142 7.98 11.55 -2.07
N GLN A 143 8.15 12.88 -2.14
CA GLN A 143 9.41 13.55 -1.85
C GLN A 143 9.55 13.88 -0.37
N ARG A 144 8.47 14.33 0.26
CA ARG A 144 8.47 14.73 1.67
C ARG A 144 7.10 14.55 2.32
N GLU A 145 7.14 14.41 3.64
CA GLU A 145 5.95 14.48 4.47
C GLU A 145 5.56 15.95 4.76
N ALA A 146 4.33 16.15 5.22
CA ALA A 146 3.80 17.49 5.41
C ALA A 146 4.27 18.16 6.71
N ASP A 147 4.84 17.41 7.64
CA ASP A 147 5.34 17.96 8.90
C ASP A 147 6.73 18.59 8.74
N PRO A 148 7.11 19.54 9.60
CA PRO A 148 8.38 20.24 9.52
C PRO A 148 9.63 19.35 9.68
N LEU A 149 9.47 18.17 10.31
CA LEU A 149 10.55 17.22 10.57
C LEU A 149 10.64 16.11 9.50
N ASN A 150 9.70 16.08 8.55
CA ASN A 150 9.58 15.03 7.55
C ASN A 150 9.47 13.61 8.14
N MET A 151 8.78 13.48 9.25
CA MET A 151 8.70 12.25 10.04
C MET A 151 7.31 11.63 10.11
N LEU A 152 6.25 12.46 10.18
CA LEU A 152 4.88 11.97 10.26
C LEU A 152 4.44 11.46 8.89
N ALA A 153 4.10 10.19 8.81
CA ALA A 153 3.56 9.62 7.58
C ALA A 153 2.20 10.29 7.24
N THR A 154 2.24 11.27 6.38
CA THR A 154 1.14 12.16 5.98
C THR A 154 0.95 12.10 4.46
N THR A 155 1.82 12.76 3.69
CA THR A 155 1.77 12.76 2.22
C THR A 155 1.90 11.36 1.64
N SER A 156 2.82 10.55 2.17
CA SER A 156 3.01 9.16 1.73
C SER A 156 1.73 8.32 1.88
N ILE A 157 1.05 8.46 3.01
CA ILE A 157 -0.20 7.71 3.27
C ILE A 157 -1.35 8.23 2.42
N LEU A 158 -1.45 9.55 2.21
CA LEU A 158 -2.44 10.14 1.31
C LEU A 158 -2.33 9.53 -0.10
N LEU A 159 -1.11 9.45 -0.65
CA LEU A 159 -0.88 8.89 -1.99
C LEU A 159 -1.20 7.39 -2.06
N VAL A 160 -0.81 6.60 -1.05
CA VAL A 160 -1.18 5.20 -0.95
C VAL A 160 -2.71 5.03 -0.98
N LEU A 161 -3.42 5.80 -0.16
CA LEU A 161 -4.88 5.73 -0.10
C LEU A 161 -5.50 6.16 -1.43
N ALA A 162 -5.00 7.22 -2.07
CA ALA A 162 -5.50 7.68 -3.37
C ALA A 162 -5.37 6.60 -4.46
N ILE A 163 -4.26 5.86 -4.49
CA ILE A 163 -4.05 4.75 -5.44
C ILE A 163 -5.13 3.67 -5.25
N PHE A 164 -5.32 3.20 -4.02
CA PHE A 164 -6.26 2.11 -3.76
C PHE A 164 -7.73 2.56 -3.80
N ASP A 165 -8.03 3.82 -3.47
CA ASP A 165 -9.37 4.38 -3.68
C ASP A 165 -9.73 4.43 -5.16
N ALA A 166 -8.79 4.86 -6.01
CA ALA A 166 -8.96 4.83 -7.46
C ALA A 166 -9.13 3.39 -7.99
N ALA A 167 -8.33 2.43 -7.47
CA ALA A 167 -8.47 1.02 -7.85
C ALA A 167 -9.84 0.46 -7.46
N CYS A 168 -10.33 0.75 -6.25
CA CYS A 168 -11.66 0.34 -5.81
C CYS A 168 -12.77 0.97 -6.66
N ALA A 169 -12.65 2.26 -7.01
CA ALA A 169 -13.61 2.93 -7.89
C ALA A 169 -13.67 2.27 -9.28
N CYS A 170 -12.51 1.88 -9.85
CA CYS A 170 -12.47 1.15 -11.11
C CYS A 170 -13.11 -0.24 -10.98
N LEU A 171 -12.77 -1.01 -9.94
CA LEU A 171 -13.33 -2.34 -9.70
C LEU A 171 -14.86 -2.28 -9.53
N LEU A 172 -15.37 -1.28 -8.82
CA LEU A 172 -16.79 -1.06 -8.64
C LEU A 172 -17.49 -0.77 -9.99
N SER A 173 -16.89 0.08 -10.82
CA SER A 173 -17.44 0.40 -12.14
C SER A 173 -17.48 -0.82 -13.08
N GLU A 174 -16.57 -1.77 -12.92
CA GLU A 174 -16.48 -2.98 -13.72
C GLU A 174 -17.45 -4.09 -13.26
N SER A 175 -17.81 -4.09 -11.98
CA SER A 175 -18.67 -5.13 -11.38
C SER A 175 -20.14 -5.02 -11.81
N GLY A 176 -20.57 -3.88 -12.36
CA GLY A 176 -21.97 -3.61 -12.68
C GLY A 176 -22.85 -3.38 -11.44
N TYR A 177 -22.25 -2.99 -10.35
CA TYR A 177 -22.87 -2.76 -9.03
C TYR A 177 -23.89 -1.61 -9.08
#